data_f159b5638da7d1c018323f02ff97b0e8
#
_entry.id   f159b5638da7d1c018323f02ff97b0e8
#
_cell.length_a   1.000
_cell.length_b   1.000
_cell.length_c   1.000
_cell.angle_alpha   90.00
_cell.angle_beta   90.00
_cell.angle_gamma   90.00
#
_symmetry.space_group_name_H-M   'P 1'
#
loop_
_entity.id
_entity.type
_entity.pdbx_description
1 polymer ?
#
loop_
_entity_poly.entity_id
_entity_poly.type
_entity_poly.pdbx_seq_one_letter_code
_entity_poly.pdbx_strand_id
1 'polypeptide(L)'
;MKTMYFVSWYIHNKKTDEWNATIVDKYDDLSAAKKSYHEQLAMYINGADFDNVVVLLTDSYGNKLMGEWWTNYVAPEPPEPTPNE
;
A
#
# COMPACT_ATOMS: atom_id res chain seq x y z
N MET A 1 -23.17 5.76 -15.86
CA MET A 1 -22.31 6.29 -14.80
C MET A 1 -20.85 6.09 -15.21
N LYS A 2 -20.05 7.11 -15.05
CA LYS A 2 -18.64 7.06 -15.45
C LYS A 2 -17.82 6.30 -14.40
N THR A 3 -17.00 5.35 -14.85
CA THR A 3 -16.10 4.64 -13.97
C THR A 3 -14.94 5.54 -13.56
N MET A 4 -14.66 5.56 -12.27
CA MET A 4 -13.51 6.25 -11.73
C MET A 4 -12.53 5.21 -11.18
N TYR A 5 -11.27 5.59 -11.11
CA TYR A 5 -10.19 4.73 -10.63
C TYR A 5 -9.45 5.44 -9.52
N PHE A 6 -9.09 4.68 -8.49
CA PHE A 6 -8.42 5.22 -7.31
C PHE A 6 -7.11 4.49 -7.08
N VAL A 7 -6.06 5.26 -6.86
CA VAL A 7 -4.77 4.73 -6.42
C VAL A 7 -4.62 5.06 -4.94
N SER A 8 -4.34 4.04 -4.15
CA SER A 8 -4.18 4.20 -2.71
C SER A 8 -2.95 3.43 -2.24
N TRP A 9 -2.43 3.84 -1.09
CA TRP A 9 -1.32 3.14 -0.48
C TRP A 9 -1.49 3.05 1.03
N TYR A 10 -0.84 2.03 1.59
CA TYR A 10 -0.72 1.82 3.02
C TYR A 10 0.74 1.48 3.30
N ILE A 11 1.39 2.27 4.11
CA ILE A 11 2.82 2.16 4.32
C ILE A 11 3.15 2.20 5.81
N HIS A 12 4.27 1.58 6.16
CA HIS A 12 4.87 1.72 7.48
C HIS A 12 6.21 2.42 7.32
N ASN A 13 6.38 3.52 8.05
CA ASN A 13 7.65 4.23 8.14
C ASN A 13 8.39 3.73 9.37
N LYS A 14 9.47 2.98 9.15
CA LYS A 14 10.22 2.38 10.25
C LYS A 14 10.99 3.39 11.08
N LYS A 15 11.28 4.55 10.50
CA LYS A 15 12.03 5.60 11.20
C LYS A 15 11.16 6.30 12.24
N THR A 16 9.89 6.52 11.94
CA THR A 16 8.95 7.17 12.85
C THR A 16 8.00 6.19 13.52
N ASP A 17 8.00 4.93 13.08
CA ASP A 17 7.08 3.87 13.51
C ASP A 17 5.62 4.26 13.28
N GLU A 18 5.34 4.90 12.16
CA GLU A 18 4.00 5.33 11.81
C GLU A 18 3.43 4.51 10.67
N TRP A 19 2.15 4.16 10.80
CA TRP A 19 1.37 3.50 9.77
C TRP A 19 0.45 4.54 9.14
N ASN A 20 0.56 4.72 7.85
CA ASN A 20 -0.22 5.71 7.13
C ASN A 20 -0.90 5.09 5.92
N ALA A 21 -2.12 5.51 5.67
CA ALA A 21 -2.89 5.09 4.52
C ALA A 21 -3.55 6.31 3.89
N THR A 22 -3.56 6.35 2.57
CA THR A 22 -4.24 7.44 1.87
C THR A 22 -4.68 7.01 0.47
N ILE A 23 -5.65 7.72 -0.06
CA ILE A 23 -5.98 7.69 -1.48
C ILE A 23 -5.15 8.79 -2.12
N VAL A 24 -4.27 8.41 -3.04
CA VAL A 24 -3.35 9.35 -3.68
C VAL A 24 -4.10 10.30 -4.58
N ASP A 25 -4.95 9.74 -5.46
CA ASP A 25 -5.73 10.55 -6.38
C ASP A 25 -6.82 9.70 -7.02
N LYS A 26 -7.71 10.37 -7.73
CA LYS A 26 -8.75 9.74 -8.50
C LYS A 26 -8.52 10.05 -9.99
N TYR A 27 -8.82 9.08 -10.83
CA TYR A 27 -8.59 9.17 -12.27
C TYR A 27 -9.83 8.71 -13.01
N ASP A 28 -10.10 9.31 -14.16
CA ASP A 28 -11.15 8.85 -15.06
C ASP A 28 -10.59 8.07 -16.25
N ASP A 29 -9.27 7.96 -16.32
CA ASP A 29 -8.56 7.20 -17.34
C ASP A 29 -7.75 6.10 -16.68
N LEU A 30 -8.00 4.86 -17.12
CA LEU A 30 -7.31 3.70 -16.55
C LEU A 30 -5.81 3.74 -16.79
N SER A 31 -5.37 4.23 -17.94
CA SER A 31 -3.93 4.32 -18.24
C SER A 31 -3.22 5.29 -17.31
N ALA A 32 -3.85 6.43 -17.03
CA ALA A 32 -3.30 7.40 -16.08
C ALA A 32 -3.24 6.81 -14.66
N ALA A 33 -4.28 6.08 -14.27
CA ALA A 33 -4.32 5.43 -12.97
C ALA A 33 -3.23 4.36 -12.84
N LYS A 34 -3.02 3.55 -13.86
CA LYS A 34 -1.97 2.55 -13.87
C LYS A 34 -0.57 3.17 -13.76
N LYS A 35 -0.37 4.28 -14.46
CA LYS A 35 0.91 5.00 -14.38
C LYS A 35 1.17 5.48 -12.94
N SER A 36 0.16 6.09 -12.32
CA SER A 36 0.26 6.54 -10.93
C SER A 36 0.53 5.37 -9.99
N TYR A 37 -0.17 4.25 -10.17
CA TYR A 37 0.05 3.04 -9.37
C TYR A 37 1.51 2.59 -9.41
N HIS A 38 2.10 2.50 -10.59
CA HIS A 38 3.49 2.07 -10.73
C HIS A 38 4.47 3.10 -10.16
N GLU A 39 4.18 4.37 -10.32
CA GLU A 39 5.02 5.44 -9.77
C GLU A 39 5.04 5.41 -8.24
N GLN A 40 3.87 5.25 -7.63
CA GLN A 40 3.76 5.18 -6.17
C GLN A 40 4.47 3.94 -5.63
N LEU A 41 4.27 2.81 -6.27
CA LEU A 41 4.91 1.56 -5.85
C LEU A 41 6.43 1.68 -5.91
N ALA A 42 6.96 2.18 -7.02
CA ALA A 42 8.40 2.35 -7.19
C ALA A 42 8.99 3.32 -6.16
N MET A 43 8.29 4.40 -5.90
CA MET A 43 8.75 5.42 -4.96
C MET A 43 8.89 4.86 -3.55
N TYR A 44 7.90 4.11 -3.08
CA TYR A 44 7.92 3.61 -1.71
C TYR A 44 8.79 2.38 -1.55
N ILE A 45 8.83 1.48 -2.53
CA ILE A 45 9.70 0.31 -2.47
C ILE A 45 11.17 0.71 -2.42
N ASN A 46 11.53 1.76 -3.16
CA ASN A 46 12.89 2.26 -3.18
C ASN A 46 13.24 3.16 -1.98
N GLY A 47 12.24 3.51 -1.17
CA GLY A 47 12.46 4.37 -0.02
C GLY A 47 13.11 3.61 1.13
N ALA A 48 14.21 4.13 1.65
CA ALA A 48 14.96 3.49 2.73
C ALA A 48 14.20 3.48 4.06
N ASP A 49 13.22 4.38 4.20
CA ASP A 49 12.50 4.56 5.45
C ASP A 49 11.26 3.67 5.56
N PHE A 50 10.89 2.96 4.50
CA PHE A 50 9.66 2.18 4.47
C PHE A 50 9.99 0.69 4.46
N ASP A 51 9.38 -0.05 5.37
CA ASP A 51 9.55 -1.50 5.48
C ASP A 51 8.26 -2.27 5.20
N ASN A 52 7.19 -1.58 4.95
CA ASN A 52 5.95 -2.19 4.48
C ASN A 52 5.26 -1.24 3.51
N VAL A 53 4.93 -1.74 2.34
CA VAL A 53 4.30 -0.94 1.29
C VAL A 53 3.21 -1.78 0.64
N VAL A 54 2.00 -1.24 0.61
CA VAL A 54 0.88 -1.80 -0.15
C VAL A 54 0.38 -0.70 -1.06
N VAL A 55 0.32 -0.96 -2.36
CA VAL A 55 -0.27 -0.01 -3.31
C VAL A 55 -1.38 -0.73 -4.06
N LEU A 56 -2.52 -0.08 -4.16
CA LEU A 56 -3.72 -0.64 -4.77
C LEU A 56 -4.25 0.29 -5.85
N LEU A 57 -4.76 -0.32 -6.91
CA LEU A 57 -5.57 0.35 -7.92
C LEU A 57 -6.95 -0.28 -7.89
N THR A 58 -7.95 0.51 -7.56
CA THR A 58 -9.34 0.07 -7.45
C THR A 58 -10.23 0.91 -8.34
N ASP A 59 -11.43 0.42 -8.62
CA ASP A 59 -12.41 1.20 -9.38
C ASP A 59 -13.51 1.73 -8.45
N SER A 60 -14.44 2.52 -9.02
CA SER A 60 -15.53 3.11 -8.27
C SER A 60 -16.60 2.11 -7.82
N TYR A 61 -16.47 0.85 -8.22
CA TYR A 61 -17.37 -0.24 -7.82
C TYR A 61 -16.76 -1.12 -6.73
N GLY A 62 -15.57 -0.76 -6.25
CA GLY A 62 -14.90 -1.50 -5.18
C GLY A 62 -14.05 -2.67 -5.65
N ASN A 63 -13.84 -2.81 -6.96
CA ASN A 63 -13.03 -3.91 -7.49
C ASN A 63 -11.55 -3.56 -7.42
N LYS A 64 -10.75 -4.50 -6.97
CA LYS A 64 -9.30 -4.38 -7.03
C LYS A 64 -8.84 -4.78 -8.43
N LEU A 65 -8.24 -3.85 -9.15
CA LEU A 65 -7.73 -4.08 -10.50
C LEU A 65 -6.26 -4.48 -10.48
N MET A 66 -5.47 -3.85 -9.63
CA MET A 66 -4.06 -4.16 -9.41
C MET A 66 -3.72 -3.95 -7.96
N GLY A 67 -2.75 -4.71 -7.46
CA GLY A 67 -2.28 -4.53 -6.10
C GLY A 67 -0.96 -5.25 -5.91
N GLU A 68 -0.04 -4.58 -5.24
CA GLU A 68 1.24 -5.14 -4.85
C GLU A 68 1.44 -4.90 -3.37
N TRP A 69 1.94 -5.92 -2.71
CA TRP A 69 2.36 -5.83 -1.32
C TRP A 69 3.81 -6.25 -1.23
N TRP A 70 4.61 -5.34 -0.75
CA TRP A 70 6.02 -5.61 -0.47
C TRP A 70 6.25 -5.32 1.00
N THR A 71 6.90 -6.23 1.70
CA THR A 71 7.20 -6.02 3.10
C THR A 71 8.59 -6.54 3.45
N ASN A 72 9.28 -5.74 4.21
CA ASN A 72 10.48 -6.11 4.93
C ASN A 72 10.28 -5.86 6.43
N TYR A 73 9.03 -5.65 6.81
CA TYR A 73 8.66 -5.39 8.19
C TYR A 73 8.79 -6.66 9.01
N VAL A 74 9.52 -6.53 10.10
CA VAL A 74 9.66 -7.60 11.08
C VAL A 74 8.85 -7.18 12.30
N ALA A 75 7.74 -7.87 12.52
CA ALA A 75 6.91 -7.60 13.69
C ALA A 75 7.69 -7.89 14.96
N PRO A 76 7.52 -7.09 16.02
CA PRO A 76 8.09 -7.42 17.31
C PRO A 76 7.66 -8.83 17.71
N GLU A 77 8.60 -9.63 18.19
CA GLU A 77 8.26 -10.98 18.62
C GLU A 77 7.19 -10.92 19.71
N PRO A 78 6.09 -11.66 19.55
CA PRO A 78 5.14 -11.77 20.65
C PRO A 78 5.83 -12.46 21.83
N PRO A 79 5.42 -12.14 23.06
CA PRO A 79 5.99 -12.85 24.21
C PRO A 79 5.79 -14.35 24.01
N GLU A 80 6.81 -15.11 24.36
CA GLU A 80 6.74 -16.56 24.23
C GLU A 80 5.51 -17.10 24.95
N PRO A 81 4.76 -18.00 24.30
CA PRO A 81 3.64 -18.64 25.01
C PRO A 81 4.20 -19.42 26.19
N THR A 82 3.46 -19.40 27.29
CA THR A 82 3.86 -20.16 28.47
C THR A 82 3.86 -21.65 28.12
N PRO A 83 4.88 -22.41 28.59
CA PRO A 83 5.07 -23.79 28.11
C PRO A 83 3.93 -24.75 28.38
N ASN A 84 3.01 -24.42 29.23
CA ASN A 84 1.89 -25.30 29.58
C ASN A 84 0.59 -24.90 28.93
N GLU A 85 0.63 -24.12 27.91
CA GLU A 85 -0.57 -23.68 27.18
C GLU A 85 -0.74 -24.34 25.84
#